data_b4bb7424d1802934e383a14de6ec658e
#
_entry.id   b4bb7424d1802934e383a14de6ec658e
#
_cell.length_a   1.000
_cell.length_b   1.000
_cell.length_c   1.000
_cell.angle_alpha   90.00
_cell.angle_beta   90.00
_cell.angle_gamma   90.00
#
_symmetry.space_group_name_H-M   'P 1'
#
loop_
_entity.id
_entity.type
_entity.pdbx_description
1 polymer ?
#
loop_
_entity_poly.entity_id
_entity_poly.type
_entity_poly.pdbx_seq_one_letter_code
_entity_poly.pdbx_strand_id
1 'polypeptide(L)'
;MAEKRLTSFFENYLKKDSIFKNKKAIQATYTPETVLHRDHEVQQIAGILAPALRLEKPSNLFIYGRTGSGKTLCIKYVTNNMYELACKNEISLKIFYLNCKLKRVADTEYRLIAQLAREFGEEIPATGLP
;
A
#
# COMPACT_ATOMS: atom_id res chain seq x y z
N MET A 1 -15.50 34.69 -29.09
CA MET A 1 -16.60 33.70 -29.16
C MET A 1 -16.18 32.33 -28.63
N ALA A 2 -15.02 31.81 -28.95
CA ALA A 2 -14.53 30.50 -28.44
C ALA A 2 -14.33 30.46 -26.92
N GLU A 3 -13.76 31.50 -26.33
CA GLU A 3 -13.52 31.61 -24.88
C GLU A 3 -14.81 31.55 -24.05
N LYS A 4 -15.86 32.25 -24.47
CA LYS A 4 -17.14 32.22 -23.75
C LYS A 4 -17.78 30.82 -23.76
N ARG A 5 -17.62 30.05 -24.83
CA ARG A 5 -18.11 28.67 -24.92
C ARG A 5 -17.35 27.74 -23.99
N LEU A 6 -16.03 27.91 -23.87
CA LEU A 6 -15.20 27.10 -23.01
C LEU A 6 -15.51 27.38 -21.52
N THR A 7 -15.63 28.67 -21.17
CA THR A 7 -16.00 29.07 -19.81
C THR A 7 -17.37 28.52 -19.41
N SER A 8 -18.36 28.64 -20.26
CA SER A 8 -19.69 28.12 -19.99
C SER A 8 -19.71 26.58 -19.89
N PHE A 9 -18.87 25.89 -20.65
CA PHE A 9 -18.71 24.44 -20.51
C PHE A 9 -18.16 24.05 -19.12
N PHE A 10 -17.13 24.73 -18.64
CA PHE A 10 -16.56 24.48 -17.32
C PHE A 10 -17.51 24.84 -16.19
N GLU A 11 -18.26 25.93 -16.32
CA GLU A 11 -19.31 26.30 -15.36
C GLU A 11 -20.42 25.25 -15.27
N ASN A 12 -20.84 24.71 -16.40
CA ASN A 12 -21.82 23.62 -16.43
C ASN A 12 -21.27 22.34 -15.84
N TYR A 13 -19.99 22.03 -16.06
CA TYR A 13 -19.34 20.87 -15.47
C TYR A 13 -19.24 20.98 -13.95
N LEU A 14 -18.95 22.16 -13.41
CA LEU A 14 -18.90 22.40 -11.96
C LEU A 14 -20.28 22.27 -11.30
N LYS A 15 -21.34 22.58 -12.03
CA LYS A 15 -22.73 22.45 -11.55
C LYS A 15 -23.26 21.01 -11.59
N LYS A 16 -22.61 20.13 -12.36
CA LYS A 16 -23.01 18.72 -12.44
C LYS A 16 -22.60 17.97 -11.19
N ASP A 17 -23.53 17.27 -10.58
CA ASP A 17 -23.24 16.33 -9.51
C ASP A 17 -22.32 15.21 -10.03
N SER A 18 -21.31 14.86 -9.25
CA SER A 18 -20.44 13.75 -9.58
C SER A 18 -21.22 12.44 -9.54
N ILE A 19 -21.10 11.62 -10.59
CA ILE A 19 -21.62 10.25 -10.60
C ILE A 19 -20.93 9.35 -9.58
N PHE A 20 -19.75 9.75 -9.11
CA PHE A 20 -19.00 9.03 -8.10
C PHE A 20 -19.31 9.56 -6.70
N LYS A 21 -19.76 8.69 -5.81
CA LYS A 21 -19.94 9.01 -4.39
C LYS A 21 -18.60 9.27 -3.68
N ASN A 22 -17.59 8.49 -4.03
CA ASN A 22 -16.25 8.60 -3.47
C ASN A 22 -15.20 8.24 -4.53
N LYS A 23 -14.59 9.24 -5.16
CA LYS A 23 -13.53 9.03 -6.16
C LYS A 23 -12.25 8.42 -5.57
N LYS A 24 -11.97 8.67 -4.29
CA LYS A 24 -10.77 8.13 -3.63
C LYS A 24 -10.83 6.61 -3.51
N ALA A 25 -12.02 6.06 -3.35
CA ALA A 25 -12.21 4.60 -3.22
C ALA A 25 -11.83 3.80 -4.48
N ILE A 26 -11.80 4.46 -5.66
CA ILE A 26 -11.42 3.83 -6.93
C ILE A 26 -9.91 3.92 -7.21
N GLN A 27 -9.18 4.69 -6.44
CA GLN A 27 -7.73 4.84 -6.63
C GLN A 27 -6.98 3.60 -6.16
N ALA A 28 -5.93 3.21 -6.89
CA ALA A 28 -5.10 2.05 -6.56
C ALA A 28 -4.40 2.15 -5.19
N THR A 29 -4.25 3.37 -4.66
CA THR A 29 -3.64 3.64 -3.36
C THR A 29 -4.62 3.58 -2.19
N TYR A 30 -5.92 3.47 -2.49
CA TYR A 30 -6.95 3.44 -1.46
C TYR A 30 -6.89 2.13 -0.66
N THR A 31 -6.85 2.26 0.66
CA THR A 31 -6.97 1.12 1.58
C THR A 31 -8.17 1.40 2.50
N PRO A 32 -9.24 0.61 2.45
CA PRO A 32 -10.38 0.79 3.31
C PRO A 32 -10.04 0.43 4.76
N GLU A 33 -10.79 1.00 5.71
CA GLU A 33 -10.67 0.68 7.13
C GLU A 33 -11.07 -0.76 7.45
N THR A 34 -11.95 -1.33 6.64
CA THR A 34 -12.42 -2.71 6.77
C THR A 34 -12.35 -3.44 5.44
N VAL A 35 -11.97 -4.71 5.47
CA VAL A 35 -11.97 -5.60 4.30
C VAL A 35 -13.16 -6.52 4.40
N LEU A 36 -14.09 -6.40 3.45
CA LEU A 36 -15.31 -7.21 3.41
C LEU A 36 -15.06 -8.55 2.70
N HIS A 37 -15.73 -9.61 3.20
CA HIS A 37 -15.74 -10.94 2.59
C HIS A 37 -14.37 -11.62 2.42
N ARG A 38 -13.40 -11.27 3.28
CA ARG A 38 -12.04 -11.83 3.30
C ARG A 38 -11.55 -12.19 4.70
N ASP A 39 -12.49 -12.44 5.62
CA ASP A 39 -12.17 -12.70 7.03
C ASP A 39 -11.24 -13.91 7.20
N HIS A 40 -11.47 -14.97 6.42
CA HIS A 40 -10.65 -16.18 6.48
C HIS A 40 -9.20 -15.91 6.05
N GLU A 41 -9.00 -15.26 4.92
CA GLU A 41 -7.69 -14.91 4.39
C GLU A 41 -6.97 -13.93 5.32
N VAL A 42 -7.69 -12.93 5.84
CA VAL A 42 -7.14 -11.98 6.81
C VAL A 42 -6.67 -12.68 8.09
N GLN A 43 -7.47 -13.62 8.62
CA GLN A 43 -7.09 -14.40 9.80
C GLN A 43 -5.89 -15.32 9.55
N GLN A 44 -5.81 -15.95 8.38
CA GLN A 44 -4.65 -16.76 8.00
C GLN A 44 -3.36 -15.93 7.94
N ILE A 45 -3.40 -14.78 7.29
CA ILE A 45 -2.25 -13.86 7.20
C ILE A 45 -1.86 -13.39 8.61
N ALA A 46 -2.84 -12.96 9.41
CA ALA A 46 -2.61 -12.50 10.77
C ALA A 46 -1.98 -13.59 11.64
N GLY A 47 -2.46 -14.84 11.54
CA GLY A 47 -1.90 -15.96 12.29
C GLY A 47 -0.44 -16.25 11.97
N ILE A 48 -0.04 -16.12 10.70
CA ILE A 48 1.35 -16.33 10.27
C ILE A 48 2.26 -15.17 10.71
N LEU A 49 1.77 -13.93 10.68
CA LEU A 49 2.54 -12.75 11.01
C LEU A 49 2.53 -12.38 12.51
N ALA A 50 1.58 -12.91 13.29
CA ALA A 50 1.43 -12.60 14.70
C ALA A 50 2.71 -12.75 15.56
N PRO A 51 3.61 -13.74 15.33
CA PRO A 51 4.86 -13.85 16.08
C PRO A 51 5.75 -12.60 16.02
N ALA A 52 5.65 -11.81 14.94
CA ALA A 52 6.39 -10.55 14.81
C ALA A 52 6.04 -9.53 15.91
N LEU A 53 4.84 -9.57 16.46
CA LEU A 53 4.42 -8.73 17.60
C LEU A 53 5.16 -9.08 18.90
N ARG A 54 5.70 -10.28 18.98
CA ARG A 54 6.59 -10.73 20.09
C ARG A 54 8.06 -10.55 19.74
N LEU A 55 8.38 -9.87 18.64
CA LEU A 55 9.73 -9.73 18.09
C LEU A 55 10.37 -11.10 17.73
N GLU A 56 9.54 -12.10 17.47
CA GLU A 56 9.95 -13.40 16.95
C GLU A 56 9.88 -13.39 15.42
N LYS A 57 10.74 -14.17 14.77
CA LYS A 57 10.74 -14.28 13.30
C LYS A 57 9.52 -15.05 12.83
N PRO A 58 8.58 -14.43 12.11
CA PRO A 58 7.44 -15.14 11.52
C PRO A 58 7.90 -16.02 10.35
N SER A 59 7.05 -16.96 9.95
CA SER A 59 7.25 -17.74 8.75
C SER A 59 7.13 -16.88 7.50
N ASN A 60 7.87 -17.23 6.45
CA ASN A 60 7.70 -16.60 5.15
C ASN A 60 6.29 -16.89 4.61
N LEU A 61 5.67 -15.87 4.06
CA LEU A 61 4.33 -15.95 3.51
C LEU A 61 4.35 -15.61 2.02
N PHE A 62 3.80 -16.47 1.21
CA PHE A 62 3.58 -16.24 -0.22
C PHE A 62 2.09 -16.16 -0.51
N ILE A 63 1.64 -15.02 -1.03
CA ILE A 63 0.23 -14.77 -1.35
C ILE A 63 0.07 -14.72 -2.88
N TYR A 64 -0.75 -15.61 -3.42
CA TYR A 64 -1.02 -15.68 -4.84
C TYR A 64 -2.53 -15.65 -5.13
N GLY A 65 -2.87 -15.31 -6.35
CA GLY A 65 -4.25 -15.22 -6.82
C GLY A 65 -4.38 -14.31 -8.03
N ARG A 66 -5.57 -14.24 -8.59
CA ARG A 66 -5.86 -13.40 -9.77
C ARG A 66 -5.66 -11.92 -9.45
N THR A 67 -5.32 -11.15 -10.48
CA THR A 67 -5.28 -9.68 -10.38
C THR A 67 -6.66 -9.15 -9.96
N GLY A 68 -6.69 -8.20 -9.03
CA GLY A 68 -7.94 -7.65 -8.50
C GLY A 68 -8.64 -8.49 -7.42
N SER A 69 -8.04 -9.61 -6.98
CA SER A 69 -8.62 -10.45 -5.92
C SER A 69 -8.46 -9.90 -4.50
N GLY A 70 -7.79 -8.74 -4.33
CA GLY A 70 -7.63 -8.09 -3.04
C GLY A 70 -6.41 -8.53 -2.22
N LYS A 71 -5.40 -9.17 -2.83
CA LYS A 71 -4.16 -9.61 -2.15
C LYS A 71 -3.46 -8.47 -1.42
N THR A 72 -3.16 -7.39 -2.15
CA THR A 72 -2.49 -6.22 -1.59
C THR A 72 -3.32 -5.54 -0.52
N LEU A 73 -4.64 -5.52 -0.70
CA LEU A 73 -5.57 -4.97 0.27
C LEU A 73 -5.53 -5.73 1.59
N CYS A 74 -5.60 -7.06 1.54
CA CYS A 74 -5.55 -7.91 2.74
C CYS A 74 -4.22 -7.75 3.50
N ILE A 75 -3.09 -7.76 2.80
CA ILE A 75 -1.78 -7.62 3.47
C ILE A 75 -1.60 -6.22 4.08
N LYS A 76 -2.00 -5.17 3.39
CA LYS A 76 -1.97 -3.81 3.94
C LYS A 76 -2.87 -3.65 5.15
N TYR A 77 -4.07 -4.22 5.09
CA TYR A 77 -4.99 -4.20 6.22
C TYR A 77 -4.41 -4.87 7.46
N VAL A 78 -3.88 -6.08 7.32
CA VAL A 78 -3.26 -6.82 8.43
C VAL A 78 -2.03 -6.10 8.97
N THR A 79 -1.13 -5.65 8.10
CA THR A 79 0.10 -4.96 8.52
C THR A 79 -0.15 -3.62 9.17
N ASN A 80 -1.15 -2.85 8.72
CA ASN A 80 -1.54 -1.61 9.35
C ASN A 80 -2.09 -1.85 10.77
N ASN A 81 -2.97 -2.84 10.94
CA ASN A 81 -3.49 -3.21 12.27
C ASN A 81 -2.36 -3.68 13.21
N MET A 82 -1.42 -4.46 12.70
CA MET A 82 -0.24 -4.89 13.48
C MET A 82 0.62 -3.69 13.91
N TYR A 83 0.84 -2.75 13.01
CA TYR A 83 1.62 -1.54 13.29
C TYR A 83 0.94 -0.66 14.35
N GLU A 84 -0.37 -0.43 14.23
CA GLU A 84 -1.14 0.32 15.23
C GLU A 84 -1.08 -0.34 16.61
N LEU A 85 -1.23 -1.66 16.65
CA LEU A 85 -1.14 -2.42 17.90
C LEU A 85 0.27 -2.37 18.49
N ALA A 86 1.30 -2.46 17.65
CA ALA A 86 2.69 -2.34 18.08
C ALA A 86 2.97 -0.96 18.69
N CYS A 87 2.48 0.11 18.03
CA CYS A 87 2.61 1.47 18.56
C CYS A 87 1.91 1.64 19.93
N LYS A 88 0.69 1.09 20.08
CA LYS A 88 -0.07 1.17 21.34
C LYS A 88 0.62 0.44 22.50
N ASN A 89 1.35 -0.63 22.22
CA ASN A 89 2.04 -1.45 23.22
C ASN A 89 3.55 -1.16 23.31
N GLU A 90 4.02 -0.08 22.68
CA GLU A 90 5.44 0.31 22.66
C GLU A 90 6.38 -0.78 22.13
N ILE A 91 5.89 -1.62 21.22
CA ILE A 91 6.66 -2.67 20.57
C ILE A 91 7.48 -2.05 19.43
N SER A 92 8.80 -2.24 19.42
CA SER A 92 9.71 -1.76 18.38
C SER A 92 9.62 -2.60 17.10
N LEU A 93 8.47 -2.56 16.44
CA LEU A 93 8.19 -3.24 15.18
C LEU A 93 8.24 -2.24 14.03
N LYS A 94 9.04 -2.54 13.01
CA LYS A 94 9.09 -1.79 11.75
C LYS A 94 8.55 -2.66 10.62
N ILE A 95 7.66 -2.11 9.83
CA ILE A 95 7.05 -2.79 8.67
C ILE A 95 7.31 -1.93 7.44
N PHE A 96 7.93 -2.50 6.41
CA PHE A 96 8.19 -1.84 5.14
C PHE A 96 7.40 -2.51 4.03
N TYR A 97 6.77 -1.71 3.20
CA TYR A 97 6.06 -2.15 2.01
C TYR A 97 6.77 -1.67 0.76
N LEU A 98 7.23 -2.61 -0.07
CA LEU A 98 7.91 -2.32 -1.33
C LEU A 98 7.08 -2.84 -2.51
N ASN A 99 6.76 -1.97 -3.47
CA ASN A 99 6.06 -2.36 -4.69
C ASN A 99 7.07 -2.59 -5.82
N CYS A 100 7.33 -3.86 -6.12
CA CYS A 100 8.31 -4.26 -7.15
C CYS A 100 7.89 -3.96 -8.59
N LYS A 101 6.63 -3.57 -8.84
CA LYS A 101 6.16 -3.18 -10.18
C LYS A 101 6.48 -1.73 -10.55
N LEU A 102 6.82 -0.88 -9.60
CA LEU A 102 7.18 0.50 -9.87
C LEU A 102 8.59 0.54 -10.45
N LYS A 103 8.72 0.79 -11.75
CA LYS A 103 9.99 0.85 -12.51
C LYS A 103 11.07 1.75 -11.88
N ARG A 104 10.68 2.74 -11.10
CA ARG A 104 11.62 3.64 -10.41
C ARG A 104 12.15 3.08 -9.09
N VAL A 105 11.51 2.05 -8.55
CA VAL A 105 11.81 1.55 -7.21
C VAL A 105 12.54 0.21 -7.27
N ALA A 106 12.23 -0.65 -8.25
CA ALA A 106 12.67 -2.05 -8.20
C ALA A 106 12.84 -2.71 -9.57
N ASP A 107 13.40 -2.04 -10.55
CA ASP A 107 13.72 -2.67 -11.83
C ASP A 107 15.00 -3.52 -11.80
N THR A 108 15.77 -3.44 -10.74
CA THR A 108 16.94 -4.28 -10.47
C THR A 108 17.01 -4.67 -8.99
N GLU A 109 17.66 -5.80 -8.67
CA GLU A 109 17.92 -6.21 -7.28
C GLU A 109 18.61 -5.12 -6.47
N TYR A 110 19.58 -4.44 -7.09
CA TYR A 110 20.30 -3.34 -6.45
C TYR A 110 19.34 -2.22 -6.00
N ARG A 111 18.42 -1.80 -6.86
CA ARG A 111 17.48 -0.71 -6.54
C ARG A 111 16.50 -1.10 -5.44
N LEU A 112 16.07 -2.36 -5.43
CA LEU A 112 15.23 -2.90 -4.37
C LEU A 112 15.95 -2.86 -3.02
N ILE A 113 17.19 -3.34 -2.97
CA ILE A 113 18.01 -3.34 -1.75
C ILE A 113 18.34 -1.90 -1.32
N ALA A 114 18.66 -1.02 -2.28
CA ALA A 114 18.92 0.40 -2.00
C ALA A 114 17.69 1.10 -1.43
N GLN A 115 16.51 0.81 -1.95
CA GLN A 115 15.27 1.34 -1.40
C GLN A 115 15.04 0.86 0.03
N LEU A 116 15.23 -0.43 0.28
CA LEU A 116 15.10 -1.01 1.62
C LEU A 116 16.09 -0.35 2.60
N ALA A 117 17.33 -0.18 2.20
CA ALA A 117 18.35 0.45 3.05
C ALA A 117 18.03 1.92 3.36
N ARG A 118 17.46 2.68 2.41
CA ARG A 118 16.98 4.05 2.65
C ARG A 118 15.86 4.09 3.69
N GLU A 119 14.95 3.12 3.69
CA GLU A 119 13.90 3.00 4.70
C GLU A 119 14.47 2.76 6.10
N PHE A 120 15.68 2.17 6.21
CA PHE A 120 16.43 2.04 7.44
C PHE A 120 17.25 3.29 7.81
N GLY A 121 17.27 4.32 6.95
CA GLY A 121 17.99 5.57 7.18
C GLY A 121 19.42 5.58 6.64
N GLU A 122 19.80 4.58 5.84
CA GLU A 122 21.12 4.52 5.17
C GLU A 122 21.08 5.27 3.85
N GLU A 123 22.08 6.13 3.61
CA GLU A 123 22.26 6.84 2.34
C GLU A 123 23.02 5.95 1.35
N ILE A 124 22.30 5.41 0.38
CA ILE A 124 22.88 4.62 -0.70
C ILE A 124 22.72 5.35 -2.03
N PRO A 125 23.80 5.44 -2.86
CA PRO A 125 23.72 6.07 -4.17
C PRO A 125 22.64 5.43 -5.05
N ALA A 126 21.97 6.23 -5.87
CA ALA A 126 20.93 5.75 -6.79
C ALA A 126 21.49 4.89 -7.94
N THR A 127 22.77 5.07 -8.26
CA THR A 127 23.52 4.28 -9.24
C THR A 127 24.50 3.37 -8.52
N GLY A 128 24.63 2.13 -9.00
CA GLY A 128 25.47 1.12 -8.37
C GLY A 128 26.85 1.63 -8.03
N LEU A 129 27.41 1.09 -6.95
CA LEU A 129 28.82 1.27 -6.62
C LEU A 129 29.68 0.75 -7.77
N PRO A 130 30.76 1.44 -8.14
CA PRO A 130 31.69 0.98 -9.14
C PRO A 130 32.33 -0.35 -8.78
#